data_04b6581b48dec1f9673422ddb33ab424
#
_entry.id   04b6581b48dec1f9673422ddb33ab424
#
_cell.length_a   1.000
_cell.length_b   1.000
_cell.length_c   1.000
_cell.angle_alpha   90.00
_cell.angle_beta   90.00
_cell.angle_gamma   90.00
#
_symmetry.space_group_name_H-M   'P 1'
#
loop_
_entity.id
_entity.type
_entity.pdbx_description
1 polymer ?
#
loop_
_entity_poly.entity_id
_entity_poly.type
_entity_poly.pdbx_seq_one_letter_code
_entity_poly.pdbx_strand_id
1 'polypeptide(L)'
;MKLQDLDIIITAPPAPGWGGRYWILVKVTTDTGIVGWGECYAASVGPDAMRAVIGDVFARHMQGENPENIELMFRRAYSAGFTQRPDLTVMGAFSGLEIACWDILGKDRGRPVHALIGG
;
A
#
# COMPACT_ATOMS: atom_id res chain seq x y z
N MET A 1 6.92 5.13 16.17
CA MET A 1 7.10 4.42 14.88
C MET A 1 6.45 5.24 13.77
N LYS A 2 7.16 5.45 12.68
CA LYS A 2 6.70 6.25 11.54
C LYS A 2 7.03 5.54 10.23
N LEU A 3 6.15 5.65 9.25
CA LEU A 3 6.40 5.17 7.89
C LEU A 3 7.49 6.05 7.25
N GLN A 4 8.58 5.46 6.79
CA GLN A 4 9.75 6.20 6.34
C GLN A 4 10.01 6.01 4.84
N ASP A 5 10.20 4.77 4.40
CA ASP A 5 10.63 4.45 3.04
C ASP A 5 9.64 3.53 2.33
N LEU A 6 9.59 3.66 1.01
CA LEU A 6 8.77 2.86 0.12
C LEU A 6 9.60 2.33 -1.05
N ASP A 7 9.61 1.00 -1.19
CA ASP A 7 10.08 0.32 -2.40
C ASP A 7 8.88 -0.23 -3.17
N ILE A 8 8.85 -0.03 -4.48
CA ILE A 8 7.79 -0.54 -5.37
C ILE A 8 8.42 -1.54 -6.33
N ILE A 9 7.98 -2.79 -6.26
CA ILE A 9 8.52 -3.91 -7.01
C ILE A 9 7.46 -4.38 -7.99
N ILE A 10 7.77 -4.27 -9.29
CA ILE A 10 6.92 -4.78 -10.35
C ILE A 10 7.56 -6.06 -10.88
N THR A 11 6.84 -7.16 -10.82
CA THR A 11 7.27 -8.45 -11.32
C THR A 11 6.22 -9.05 -12.25
N ALA A 12 6.66 -9.88 -13.17
CA ALA A 12 5.79 -10.59 -14.09
C ALA A 12 6.15 -12.08 -14.10
N PRO A 13 5.16 -12.97 -14.27
CA PRO A 13 5.45 -14.39 -14.42
C PRO A 13 6.25 -14.61 -15.73
N PRO A 14 7.13 -15.63 -15.79
CA PRO A 14 7.75 -16.04 -17.04
C PRO A 14 6.68 -16.50 -18.04
N ALA A 15 7.03 -16.49 -19.32
CA ALA A 15 6.15 -17.03 -20.36
C ALA A 15 5.75 -18.49 -20.02
N PRO A 16 4.47 -18.88 -20.21
CA PRO A 16 3.38 -18.19 -20.91
C PRO A 16 2.56 -17.20 -20.08
N GLY A 17 3.00 -16.76 -18.91
CA GLY A 17 2.32 -15.71 -18.15
C GLY A 17 1.11 -16.19 -17.33
N TRP A 18 1.14 -17.41 -16.86
CA TRP A 18 0.07 -17.97 -16.03
C TRP A 18 -0.04 -17.27 -14.68
N GLY A 19 -1.24 -16.88 -14.29
CA GLY A 19 -1.50 -16.17 -13.03
C GLY A 19 -1.60 -14.64 -13.17
N GLY A 20 -1.47 -14.12 -14.39
CA GLY A 20 -1.60 -12.68 -14.67
C GLY A 20 -0.42 -12.11 -15.44
N ARG A 21 -0.52 -10.83 -15.79
CA ARG A 21 0.53 -10.14 -16.57
C ARG A 21 1.67 -9.65 -15.68
N TYR A 22 1.35 -9.14 -14.50
CA TYR A 22 2.32 -8.62 -13.54
C TYR A 22 1.70 -8.52 -12.15
N TRP A 23 2.55 -8.36 -11.14
CA TRP A 23 2.18 -7.99 -9.78
C TRP A 23 2.91 -6.72 -9.39
N ILE A 24 2.25 -5.87 -8.59
CA ILE A 24 2.81 -4.64 -8.05
C ILE A 24 2.88 -4.81 -6.54
N LEU A 25 4.06 -5.12 -6.03
CA LEU A 25 4.32 -5.29 -4.62
C LEU A 25 4.86 -3.98 -4.04
N VAL A 26 4.46 -3.67 -2.83
CA VAL A 26 5.00 -2.57 -2.05
C VAL A 26 5.68 -3.10 -0.81
N LYS A 27 6.85 -2.54 -0.51
CA LYS A 27 7.58 -2.77 0.73
C LYS A 27 7.71 -1.43 1.44
N VAL A 28 7.09 -1.32 2.59
CA VAL A 28 7.13 -0.11 3.42
C VAL A 28 8.03 -0.37 4.62
N THR A 29 8.95 0.55 4.88
CA THR A 29 9.89 0.45 6.01
C THR A 29 9.60 1.58 6.99
N THR A 30 9.59 1.26 8.29
CA THR A 30 9.43 2.24 9.36
C THR A 30 10.78 2.78 9.83
N ASP A 31 10.78 3.91 10.53
CA ASP A 31 11.95 4.50 11.20
C ASP A 31 12.55 3.58 12.30
N THR A 32 11.81 2.58 12.76
CA THR A 32 12.28 1.53 13.69
C THR A 32 12.80 0.28 12.98
N GLY A 33 12.78 0.24 11.65
CA GLY A 33 13.29 -0.88 10.84
C GLY A 33 12.30 -2.01 10.61
N ILE A 34 11.04 -1.90 11.05
CA ILE A 34 10.01 -2.89 10.74
C ILE A 34 9.58 -2.72 9.29
N VAL A 35 9.53 -3.84 8.56
CA VAL A 35 9.13 -3.88 7.14
C VAL A 35 7.75 -4.52 7.01
N GLY A 36 6.86 -3.85 6.30
CA GLY A 36 5.57 -4.40 5.88
C GLY A 36 5.48 -4.58 4.36
N TRP A 37 4.72 -5.58 3.95
CA TRP A 37 4.49 -5.91 2.57
C TRP A 37 3.02 -5.79 2.20
N GLY A 38 2.76 -5.35 0.98
CA GLY A 38 1.42 -5.31 0.40
C GLY A 38 1.45 -5.50 -1.11
N GLU A 39 0.28 -5.64 -1.69
CA GLU A 39 0.09 -5.75 -3.14
C GLU A 39 -0.92 -4.72 -3.60
N CYS A 40 -0.57 -3.93 -4.62
CA CYS A 40 -1.44 -2.92 -5.20
C CYS A 40 -2.14 -3.44 -6.45
N TYR A 41 -3.38 -3.00 -6.63
CA TYR A 41 -4.18 -3.30 -7.80
C TYR A 41 -4.11 -2.17 -8.83
N ALA A 42 -3.95 -2.53 -10.10
CA ALA A 42 -4.00 -1.60 -11.23
C ALA A 42 -5.22 -1.91 -12.11
N ALA A 43 -6.26 -1.07 -12.02
CA ALA A 43 -7.50 -1.25 -12.77
C ALA A 43 -7.44 -0.66 -14.18
N SER A 44 -6.99 0.58 -14.31
CA SER A 44 -7.16 1.38 -15.52
C SER A 44 -5.86 1.80 -16.18
N VAL A 45 -4.73 1.59 -15.54
CA VAL A 45 -3.40 2.02 -16.00
C VAL A 45 -2.40 0.88 -15.91
N GLY A 46 -1.30 0.98 -16.66
CA GLY A 46 -0.21 0.02 -16.60
C GLY A 46 0.66 0.17 -15.34
N PRO A 47 1.61 -0.76 -15.15
CA PRO A 47 2.42 -0.82 -13.94
C PRO A 47 3.32 0.41 -13.73
N ASP A 48 3.84 1.02 -14.78
CA ASP A 48 4.70 2.21 -14.65
C ASP A 48 3.90 3.44 -14.18
N ALA A 49 2.69 3.62 -14.69
CA ALA A 49 1.80 4.66 -14.21
C ALA A 49 1.37 4.41 -12.76
N MET A 50 1.06 3.15 -12.41
CA MET A 50 0.75 2.77 -11.03
C MET A 50 1.91 3.02 -10.08
N ARG A 51 3.15 2.77 -10.48
CA ARG A 51 4.34 3.10 -9.69
C ARG A 51 4.34 4.58 -9.28
N ALA A 52 4.06 5.48 -10.23
CA ALA A 52 4.01 6.91 -9.96
C ALA A 52 2.85 7.26 -9.01
N VAL A 53 1.66 6.68 -9.22
CA VAL A 53 0.49 6.89 -8.35
C VAL A 53 0.75 6.39 -6.93
N ILE A 54 1.32 5.20 -6.76
CA ILE A 54 1.64 4.63 -5.44
C ILE A 54 2.64 5.54 -4.70
N GLY A 55 3.69 5.98 -5.38
CA GLY A 55 4.69 6.89 -4.80
C GLY A 55 4.08 8.22 -4.36
N ASP A 56 3.20 8.80 -5.19
CA ASP A 56 2.50 10.05 -4.88
C ASP A 56 1.54 9.89 -3.69
N VAL A 57 0.75 8.83 -3.65
CA VAL A 57 -0.17 8.54 -2.53
C VAL A 57 0.60 8.36 -1.22
N PHE A 58 1.70 7.61 -1.25
CA PHE A 58 2.54 7.42 -0.07
C PHE A 58 3.13 8.74 0.42
N ALA A 59 3.77 9.51 -0.46
CA ALA A 59 4.44 10.76 -0.10
C ALA A 59 3.48 11.80 0.48
N ARG A 60 2.28 11.91 -0.10
CA ARG A 60 1.31 12.95 0.33
C ARG A 60 0.48 12.58 1.55
N HIS A 61 0.22 11.30 1.77
CA HIS A 61 -0.78 10.89 2.75
C HIS A 61 -0.27 9.98 3.86
N MET A 62 0.90 9.35 3.68
CA MET A 62 1.35 8.28 4.57
C MET A 62 2.75 8.49 5.13
N GLN A 63 3.68 9.05 4.36
CA GLN A 63 5.06 9.23 4.79
C GLN A 63 5.13 10.09 6.07
N GLY A 64 5.86 9.60 7.07
CA GLY A 64 5.99 10.24 8.38
C GLY A 64 4.82 9.98 9.35
N GLU A 65 3.75 9.32 8.91
CA GLU A 65 2.63 8.95 9.78
C GLU A 65 2.93 7.68 10.59
N ASN A 66 2.23 7.53 11.72
CA ASN A 66 2.22 6.27 12.46
C ASN A 66 1.36 5.25 11.71
N PRO A 67 1.87 4.02 11.44
CA PRO A 67 1.08 2.98 10.78
C PRO A 67 -0.21 2.59 11.51
N GLU A 68 -0.39 2.95 12.77
CA GLU A 68 -1.68 2.76 13.47
C GLU A 68 -2.80 3.68 12.96
N ASN A 69 -2.45 4.80 12.33
CA ASN A 69 -3.40 5.81 11.86
C ASN A 69 -3.99 5.46 10.47
N ILE A 70 -4.29 4.19 10.22
CA ILE A 70 -4.76 3.70 8.91
C ILE A 70 -6.00 4.46 8.45
N GLU A 71 -7.00 4.60 9.32
CA GLU A 71 -8.25 5.30 9.01
C GLU A 71 -8.02 6.78 8.66
N LEU A 72 -7.11 7.45 9.34
CA LEU A 72 -6.75 8.83 9.04
C LEU A 72 -6.11 8.94 7.64
N MET A 73 -5.15 8.07 7.35
CA MET A 73 -4.47 8.03 6.05
C MET A 73 -5.46 7.71 4.92
N PHE A 74 -6.36 6.74 5.15
CA PHE A 74 -7.45 6.42 4.21
C PHE A 74 -8.32 7.64 3.92
N ARG A 75 -8.80 8.33 4.95
CA ARG A 75 -9.67 9.51 4.79
C ARG A 75 -8.98 10.62 4.02
N ARG A 76 -7.68 10.85 4.25
CA ARG A 76 -6.91 11.84 3.51
C ARG A 76 -6.79 11.46 2.03
N ALA A 77 -6.41 10.24 1.71
CA ALA A 77 -6.28 9.76 0.34
C ALA A 77 -7.63 9.78 -0.39
N TYR A 78 -8.69 9.28 0.25
CA TYR A 78 -10.04 9.28 -0.30
C TYR A 78 -10.57 10.70 -0.57
N SER A 79 -10.39 11.61 0.39
CA SER A 79 -10.93 12.97 0.32
C SER A 79 -10.17 13.87 -0.66
N ALA A 80 -8.91 13.58 -0.96
CA ALA A 80 -8.10 14.33 -1.92
C ALA A 80 -8.71 14.34 -3.34
N GLY A 81 -9.49 13.32 -3.67
CA GLY A 81 -10.17 13.21 -4.95
C GLY A 81 -11.33 14.18 -5.16
N PHE A 82 -11.76 14.91 -4.12
CA PHE A 82 -12.88 15.86 -4.17
C PHE A 82 -14.11 15.27 -4.88
N THR A 83 -14.47 15.76 -6.09
CA THR A 83 -15.63 15.27 -6.85
C THR A 83 -15.39 13.94 -7.60
N GLN A 84 -14.15 13.45 -7.63
CA GLN A 84 -13.73 12.21 -8.31
C GLN A 84 -13.68 11.00 -7.36
N ARG A 85 -14.43 11.03 -6.27
CA ARG A 85 -14.48 9.96 -5.27
C ARG A 85 -15.61 8.96 -5.55
N PRO A 86 -15.40 7.66 -5.39
CA PRO A 86 -14.09 7.01 -5.17
C PRO A 86 -13.27 6.93 -6.47
N ASP A 87 -11.99 7.29 -6.39
CA ASP A 87 -11.03 7.08 -7.47
C ASP A 87 -10.42 5.68 -7.31
N LEU A 88 -10.76 4.75 -8.21
CA LEU A 88 -10.30 3.36 -8.14
C LEU A 88 -8.79 3.22 -8.30
N THR A 89 -8.15 4.10 -9.06
CA THR A 89 -6.69 4.07 -9.23
C THR A 89 -5.99 4.45 -7.94
N VAL A 90 -6.44 5.53 -7.29
CA VAL A 90 -5.91 5.96 -5.98
C VAL A 90 -6.20 4.92 -4.91
N MET A 91 -7.41 4.36 -4.88
CA MET A 91 -7.78 3.34 -3.89
C MET A 91 -7.05 2.02 -4.12
N GLY A 92 -6.75 1.64 -5.36
CA GLY A 92 -5.91 0.49 -5.67
C GLY A 92 -4.47 0.65 -5.18
N ALA A 93 -3.91 1.86 -5.25
CA ALA A 93 -2.62 2.18 -4.67
C ALA A 93 -2.66 2.15 -3.13
N PHE A 94 -3.64 2.85 -2.54
CA PHE A 94 -3.79 2.92 -1.08
C PHE A 94 -4.01 1.53 -0.46
N SER A 95 -4.81 0.68 -1.08
CA SER A 95 -5.09 -0.68 -0.58
C SER A 95 -3.81 -1.49 -0.33
N GLY A 96 -2.86 -1.50 -1.25
CA GLY A 96 -1.59 -2.21 -1.05
C GLY A 96 -0.74 -1.59 0.07
N LEU A 97 -0.72 -0.26 0.16
CA LEU A 97 -0.02 0.45 1.23
C LEU A 97 -0.67 0.20 2.60
N GLU A 98 -2.00 0.10 2.65
CA GLU A 98 -2.75 -0.28 3.86
C GLU A 98 -2.42 -1.70 4.32
N ILE A 99 -2.37 -2.66 3.39
CA ILE A 99 -1.96 -4.04 3.69
C ILE A 99 -0.57 -4.05 4.32
N ALA A 100 0.37 -3.26 3.79
CA ALA A 100 1.71 -3.13 4.37
C ALA A 100 1.68 -2.55 5.79
N CYS A 101 0.78 -1.59 6.09
CA CYS A 101 0.61 -1.08 7.45
C CYS A 101 0.10 -2.15 8.41
N TRP A 102 -0.88 -2.96 8.00
CA TRP A 102 -1.37 -4.09 8.81
C TRP A 102 -0.27 -5.13 9.06
N ASP A 103 0.57 -5.42 8.07
CA ASP A 103 1.72 -6.33 8.22
C ASP A 103 2.75 -5.77 9.21
N ILE A 104 3.04 -4.46 9.15
CA ILE A 104 3.88 -3.77 10.15
C ILE A 104 3.30 -3.92 11.55
N LEU A 105 2.01 -3.65 11.73
CA LEU A 105 1.35 -3.74 13.03
C LEU A 105 1.32 -5.17 13.57
N GLY A 106 1.13 -6.16 12.70
CA GLY A 106 1.20 -7.57 13.06
C GLY A 106 2.58 -7.95 13.59
N LYS A 107 3.63 -7.51 12.92
CA LYS A 107 5.03 -7.75 13.31
C LYS A 107 5.40 -7.03 14.61
N ASP A 108 5.02 -5.77 14.73
CA ASP A 108 5.25 -4.97 15.94
C ASP A 108 4.60 -5.58 17.18
N ARG A 109 3.40 -6.10 17.05
CA ARG A 109 2.62 -6.69 18.14
C ARG A 109 2.82 -8.19 18.34
N GLY A 110 3.63 -8.84 17.50
CA GLY A 110 3.85 -10.28 17.53
C GLY A 110 2.55 -11.09 17.32
N ARG A 111 1.60 -10.55 16.51
CA ARG A 111 0.29 -11.17 16.26
C ARG A 111 0.00 -11.22 14.77
N PRO A 112 -0.64 -12.30 14.28
CA PRO A 112 -1.06 -12.36 12.89
C PRO A 112 -2.16 -11.32 12.60
N VAL A 113 -2.18 -10.79 11.38
CA VAL A 113 -3.11 -9.72 10.99
C VAL A 113 -4.57 -10.08 11.25
N HIS A 114 -4.99 -11.33 10.93
CA HIS A 114 -6.37 -11.75 11.16
C HIS A 114 -6.80 -11.58 12.63
N ALA A 115 -5.91 -11.82 13.57
CA ALA A 115 -6.20 -11.65 15.01
C ALA A 115 -6.25 -10.18 15.45
N LEU A 116 -5.68 -9.26 14.66
CA LEU A 116 -5.78 -7.82 14.90
C LEU A 116 -7.09 -7.23 14.41
N ILE A 117 -7.66 -7.80 13.35
CA ILE A 117 -8.89 -7.31 12.72
C ILE A 117 -10.15 -8.05 13.19
N GLY A 118 -10.05 -8.85 14.26
CA GLY A 118 -11.22 -9.45 14.93
C GLY A 118 -11.50 -10.90 14.59
N GLY A 119 -10.57 -11.61 13.94
CA GLY A 119 -10.69 -13.03 13.57
C GLY A 119 -10.14 -13.98 14.64
#